data_8f6d371ce015cf847a352cfa0b101dff
#
_entry.id   8f6d371ce015cf847a352cfa0b101dff
#
_cell.length_a   1.000
_cell.length_b   1.000
_cell.length_c   1.000
_cell.angle_alpha   90.00
_cell.angle_beta   90.00
_cell.angle_gamma   90.00
#
_symmetry.space_group_name_H-M   'P 1'
#
loop_
_entity.id
_entity.type
_entity.pdbx_description
1 polymer ?
#
loop_
_entity_poly.entity_id
_entity_poly.type
_entity_poly.pdbx_seq_one_letter_code
_entity_poly.pdbx_strand_id
1 'polypeptide(L)' 'VIDLLTADFIAAMRDKLRTDMNNYTDDLANGQCTTFEQYKELCGVIRGLAFAERHLLDLAEYIQKEENDE' A
#
# COMPACT_ATOMS: atom_id res chain seq x y z
N VAL A 1 13.29 9.52 -16.57
CA VAL A 1 13.81 8.94 -15.30
C VAL A 1 13.30 9.72 -14.09
N ILE A 2 12.77 9.02 -13.12
CA ILE A 2 12.31 9.62 -11.86
C ILE A 2 13.55 10.10 -11.09
N ASP A 3 13.52 11.33 -10.56
CA ASP A 3 14.63 11.80 -9.75
C ASP A 3 14.70 11.04 -8.42
N LEU A 4 15.86 11.12 -7.75
CA LEU A 4 16.12 10.37 -6.54
C LEU A 4 15.15 10.71 -5.41
N LEU A 5 14.78 11.97 -5.28
CA LEU A 5 13.88 12.41 -4.23
C LEU A 5 12.50 11.80 -4.42
N THR A 6 11.99 11.82 -5.66
CA THR A 6 10.69 11.23 -5.98
C THR A 6 10.71 9.72 -5.80
N ALA A 7 11.80 9.06 -6.24
CA ALA A 7 11.95 7.62 -6.07
C ALA A 7 11.97 7.22 -4.61
N ASP A 8 12.68 8.00 -3.76
CA ASP A 8 12.75 7.74 -2.33
C ASP A 8 11.38 7.92 -1.67
N PHE A 9 10.63 8.94 -2.08
CA PHE A 9 9.28 9.17 -1.56
C PHE A 9 8.37 7.99 -1.89
N ILE A 10 8.41 7.53 -3.13
CA ILE A 10 7.57 6.39 -3.57
C ILE A 10 7.94 5.14 -2.78
N ALA A 11 9.23 4.85 -2.62
CA ALA A 11 9.68 3.68 -1.88
C ALA A 11 9.27 3.75 -0.41
N ALA A 12 9.41 4.92 0.21
CA ALA A 12 9.04 5.11 1.61
C ALA A 12 7.53 4.94 1.80
N MET A 13 6.73 5.48 0.90
CA MET A 13 5.27 5.34 0.97
C MET A 13 4.84 3.89 0.80
N ARG A 14 5.45 3.19 -0.14
CA ARG A 14 5.17 1.78 -0.35
C ARG A 14 5.49 0.97 0.90
N ASP A 15 6.63 1.25 1.53
CA ASP A 15 7.03 0.54 2.74
C ASP A 15 6.03 0.77 3.88
N LYS A 16 5.54 2.00 4.02
CA LYS A 16 4.54 2.31 5.04
C LYS A 16 3.24 1.55 4.79
N LEU A 17 2.76 1.56 3.55
CA LEU A 17 1.52 0.86 3.19
C LEU A 17 1.66 -0.65 3.45
N ARG A 18 2.79 -1.22 3.05
CA ARG A 18 3.04 -2.64 3.23
C ARG A 18 3.15 -3.01 4.71
N THR A 19 3.82 -2.18 5.49
CA THR A 19 3.96 -2.39 6.93
C THR A 19 2.59 -2.38 7.60
N ASP A 20 1.73 -1.42 7.24
CA ASP A 20 0.40 -1.35 7.81
C ASP A 20 -0.43 -2.57 7.43
N MET A 21 -0.38 -3.00 6.16
CA MET A 21 -1.09 -4.20 5.73
C MET A 21 -0.64 -5.43 6.52
N ASN A 22 0.67 -5.58 6.71
CA ASN A 22 1.21 -6.72 7.45
C ASN A 22 0.78 -6.71 8.91
N ASN A 23 0.77 -5.53 9.53
CA ASN A 23 0.36 -5.38 10.92
C ASN A 23 -1.11 -5.76 11.09
N TYR A 24 -1.99 -5.30 10.20
CA TYR A 24 -3.41 -5.64 10.27
C TYR A 24 -3.65 -7.12 9.97
N THR A 25 -2.88 -7.70 9.05
CA THR A 25 -2.96 -9.13 8.76
C THR A 25 -2.55 -9.95 9.98
N ASP A 26 -1.49 -9.52 10.67
CA ASP A 26 -1.04 -10.16 11.90
C ASP A 26 -2.13 -10.07 12.99
N ASP A 27 -2.82 -8.94 13.08
CA ASP A 27 -3.92 -8.77 14.03
C ASP A 27 -5.03 -9.77 13.77
N LEU A 28 -5.38 -10.01 12.49
CA LEU A 28 -6.35 -11.03 12.12
C LEU A 28 -5.89 -12.42 12.57
N ALA A 29 -4.62 -12.74 12.29
CA ALA A 29 -4.07 -14.05 12.60
C ALA A 29 -3.97 -14.29 14.11
N ASN A 30 -3.79 -13.23 14.89
CA ASN A 30 -3.64 -13.30 16.34
C ASN A 30 -4.96 -13.20 17.10
N GLY A 31 -6.08 -13.18 16.38
CA GLY A 31 -7.40 -13.19 17.02
C GLY A 31 -7.80 -11.87 17.66
N GLN A 32 -7.29 -10.76 17.15
CA GLN A 32 -7.65 -9.44 17.67
C GLN A 32 -9.10 -9.07 17.40
N CYS A 33 -9.69 -9.64 16.35
CA CYS A 33 -11.10 -9.45 16.05
C CYS A 33 -11.94 -10.42 16.85
N THR A 34 -12.91 -9.90 17.61
CA THR A 34 -13.78 -10.72 18.44
C THR A 34 -15.20 -10.82 17.90
N THR A 35 -15.53 -10.05 16.86
CA THR A 35 -16.84 -10.10 16.20
C THR A 35 -16.66 -10.18 14.69
N PHE A 36 -17.70 -10.64 14.00
CA PHE A 36 -17.70 -10.71 12.53
C PHE A 36 -17.61 -9.31 11.92
N GLU A 37 -18.26 -8.33 12.55
CA GLU A 37 -18.22 -6.95 12.06
C GLU A 37 -16.80 -6.40 12.11
N GLN A 38 -16.09 -6.66 13.19
CA GLN A 38 -14.69 -6.22 13.34
C GLN A 38 -13.81 -6.87 12.27
N TYR A 39 -14.03 -8.16 12.03
CA TYR A 39 -13.29 -8.89 11.00
C TYR A 39 -13.52 -8.27 9.62
N LYS A 40 -14.78 -8.02 9.27
CA LYS A 40 -15.11 -7.42 7.96
C LYS A 40 -14.51 -6.03 7.82
N GLU A 41 -14.57 -5.22 8.88
CA GLU A 41 -14.00 -3.88 8.86
C GLU A 41 -12.49 -3.93 8.62
N LEU A 42 -11.80 -4.82 9.32
CA LEU A 42 -10.35 -4.93 9.18
C LEU A 42 -9.96 -5.45 7.81
N CYS A 43 -10.73 -6.39 7.25
CA CYS A 43 -10.51 -6.84 5.88
C CYS A 43 -10.67 -5.69 4.88
N GLY A 44 -11.64 -4.81 5.12
CA GLY A 44 -11.84 -3.62 4.30
C GLY A 44 -10.66 -2.65 4.37
N VAL A 45 -10.10 -2.46 5.57
CA VAL A 45 -8.92 -1.62 5.76
C VAL A 45 -7.73 -2.18 4.96
N ILE A 46 -7.49 -3.48 5.08
CA ILE A 46 -6.39 -4.14 4.36
C ILE A 46 -6.58 -4.00 2.86
N ARG A 47 -7.81 -4.20 2.38
CA ARG A 47 -8.12 -4.05 0.95
C ARG A 47 -7.89 -2.61 0.48
N GLY A 48 -8.28 -1.62 1.29
CA GLY A 48 -8.05 -0.21 0.96
C GLY A 48 -6.57 0.12 0.85
N LEU A 49 -5.77 -0.42 1.78
CA LEU A 49 -4.31 -0.22 1.74
C LEU A 49 -3.70 -0.88 0.51
N ALA A 50 -4.21 -2.06 0.13
CA ALA A 50 -3.75 -2.74 -1.07
C ALA A 50 -4.09 -1.95 -2.34
N PHE A 51 -5.27 -1.36 -2.41
CA PHE A 51 -5.62 -0.47 -3.52
C PHE A 51 -4.73 0.75 -3.56
N ALA A 52 -4.43 1.34 -2.41
CA ALA A 52 -3.54 2.50 -2.33
C ALA A 52 -2.14 2.15 -2.84
N GLU A 53 -1.62 0.99 -2.45
CA GLU A 53 -0.34 0.52 -2.95
C GLU A 53 -0.36 0.37 -4.47
N ARG A 54 -1.42 -0.23 -4.98
CA ARG A 54 -1.58 -0.41 -6.43
C ARG A 54 -1.58 0.92 -7.17
N HIS A 55 -2.34 1.90 -6.64
CA HIS A 55 -2.37 3.22 -7.26
C HIS A 55 -1.01 3.90 -7.23
N LEU A 56 -0.29 3.75 -6.12
CA LEU A 56 1.05 4.32 -5.99
C LEU A 56 2.00 3.73 -7.04
N LEU A 57 1.97 2.41 -7.20
CA LEU A 57 2.84 1.73 -8.17
C LEU A 57 2.46 2.07 -9.61
N ASP A 58 1.17 2.18 -9.89
CA ASP A 58 0.69 2.57 -11.22
C ASP A 58 1.13 4.00 -11.56
N LEU A 59 1.05 4.91 -10.60
CA LEU A 59 1.52 6.29 -10.81
C LEU A 59 3.03 6.34 -11.02
N ALA A 60 3.79 5.57 -10.26
CA ALA A 60 5.23 5.51 -10.42
C ALA A 60 5.61 5.02 -11.82
N GLU A 61 4.92 3.99 -12.30
CA GLU A 61 5.13 3.46 -13.63
C GLU A 61 4.76 4.49 -14.70
N TYR A 62 3.63 5.17 -14.51
CA TYR A 62 3.17 6.20 -15.44
C TYR A 62 4.21 7.33 -15.56
N ILE A 63 4.71 7.83 -14.43
CA ILE A 63 5.70 8.90 -14.42
C ILE A 63 6.97 8.47 -15.14
N GLN A 64 7.45 7.28 -14.85
CA GLN A 64 8.66 6.75 -15.46
C GLN A 64 8.50 6.58 -16.96
N LYS A 65 7.34 6.09 -17.38
CA LYS A 65 7.03 5.89 -18.79
C LYS A 65 6.95 7.21 -19.55
N GLU A 66 6.34 8.23 -18.94
CA GLU A 66 6.24 9.56 -19.54
C GLU A 66 7.63 10.16 -19.77
N GLU A 67 8.54 9.99 -18.80
CA GLU A 67 9.90 10.49 -18.93
C GLU A 67 10.67 9.77 -20.03
N ASN A 68 10.39 8.48 -20.23
CA ASN A 68 11.09 7.67 -21.23
C ASN A 68 10.56 7.88 -22.65
N ASP A 69 9.37 8.44 -22.81
CA ASP A 69 8.73 8.65 -24.11
C ASP A 69 9.23 9.93 -24.81
N GLU A 70 10.11 10.67 -24.19
CA GLU A 70 10.74 11.83 -24.80
C GLU A 70 11.91 11.39 -25.71
#